data_119849c9c46e26b65fd6732cbc0c6215
#
_entry.id   119849c9c46e26b65fd6732cbc0c6215
#
_cell.length_a   1.000
_cell.length_b   1.000
_cell.length_c   1.000
_cell.angle_alpha   90.00
_cell.angle_beta   90.00
_cell.angle_gamma   90.00
#
_symmetry.space_group_name_H-M   'P 1'
#
loop_
_entity.id
_entity.type
_entity.pdbx_description
1 polymer ?
#
loop_
_entity_poly.entity_id
_entity_poly.type
_entity_poly.pdbx_seq_one_letter_code
_entity_poly.pdbx_strand_id
1 'polypeptide(L)'
;APLGTSINHEKLIEITKKGFEIIVCLDGDIAGRNATIRLMNNLLGDKNFELGIKFILLPKNFDPDQLIESNMSDTLSKLIEQPLSIEELIEKYLEKFNKSTDIDSQFKGSKVLKSLLANISNVDLKKILNNHFNKMNLKKINLKTNINSNTKNLELKSDLKSKFSAALIIFFIENQSQRERVYDLIATAKFDGKFKEIRDLVIKKTLFKSTSIEIYAELDSKGLNFTKNLLFSNEVRRLC
;
A
#
# COMPACT_ATOMS: atom_id res chain seq x y z
N ALA A 1 7.66 17.11 32.09
CA ALA A 1 7.26 17.38 30.71
C ALA A 1 8.43 18.04 29.97
N PRO A 2 8.70 17.69 28.72
CA PRO A 2 9.71 18.39 27.94
C PRO A 2 9.27 19.84 27.69
N LEU A 3 10.18 20.78 27.84
CA LEU A 3 9.94 22.18 27.49
C LEU A 3 10.09 22.34 25.99
N GLY A 4 9.01 22.74 25.31
CA GLY A 4 8.98 22.96 23.86
C GLY A 4 8.64 21.72 23.01
N THR A 5 8.63 21.90 21.68
CA THR A 5 8.18 20.89 20.69
C THR A 5 9.22 19.81 20.36
N SER A 6 10.41 19.83 20.92
CA SER A 6 11.48 18.87 20.65
C SER A 6 11.47 17.71 21.64
N ILE A 7 10.60 16.73 21.38
CA ILE A 7 10.61 15.46 22.12
C ILE A 7 11.72 14.59 21.56
N ASN A 8 12.71 14.24 22.43
CA ASN A 8 13.76 13.31 22.04
C ASN A 8 13.22 11.87 22.12
N HIS A 9 13.09 11.22 20.95
CA HIS A 9 12.59 9.84 20.84
C HIS A 9 13.48 8.82 21.57
N GLU A 10 14.80 9.03 21.63
CA GLU A 10 15.73 8.13 22.33
C GLU A 10 15.42 8.07 23.84
N LYS A 11 15.11 9.22 24.46
CA LYS A 11 14.70 9.27 25.87
C LYS A 11 13.37 8.56 26.10
N LEU A 12 12.42 8.66 25.18
CA LEU A 12 11.17 7.92 25.29
C LEU A 12 11.42 6.40 25.24
N ILE A 13 12.26 5.93 24.31
CA ILE A 13 12.65 4.53 24.22
C ILE A 13 13.36 4.06 25.50
N GLU A 14 14.22 4.89 26.08
CA GLU A 14 14.88 4.57 27.34
C GLU A 14 13.89 4.42 28.51
N ILE A 15 12.87 5.27 28.56
CA ILE A 15 11.83 5.22 29.59
C ILE A 15 10.97 3.96 29.44
N THR A 16 10.59 3.59 28.21
CA THR A 16 9.82 2.36 27.95
C THR A 16 10.61 1.11 28.36
N LYS A 17 11.93 1.08 28.14
CA LYS A 17 12.80 -0.02 28.59
C LYS A 17 12.84 -0.19 30.11
N LYS A 18 12.51 0.86 30.86
CA LYS A 18 12.35 0.80 32.33
C LYS A 18 10.97 0.28 32.77
N GLY A 19 10.12 -0.13 31.82
CA GLY A 19 8.79 -0.71 32.08
C GLY A 19 7.66 0.33 32.18
N PHE A 20 7.90 1.59 31.82
CA PHE A 20 6.86 2.61 31.81
C PHE A 20 6.11 2.63 30.47
N GLU A 21 4.78 2.70 30.53
CA GLU A 21 3.96 3.03 29.40
C GLU A 21 3.95 4.56 29.22
N ILE A 22 4.16 5.03 28.00
CA ILE A 22 4.22 6.45 27.69
C ILE A 22 3.04 6.82 26.80
N ILE A 23 2.32 7.87 27.18
CA ILE A 23 1.29 8.50 26.38
C ILE A 23 1.81 9.87 25.93
N VAL A 24 1.94 10.04 24.61
CA VAL A 24 2.36 11.30 24.00
C VAL A 24 1.12 12.11 23.65
N CYS A 25 1.01 13.29 24.22
CA CYS A 25 -0.05 14.26 23.92
C CYS A 25 0.62 15.56 23.46
N LEU A 26 0.34 15.93 22.22
CA LEU A 26 0.79 17.18 21.60
C LEU A 26 -0.42 18.01 21.17
N ASP A 27 -0.21 19.29 20.94
CA ASP A 27 -1.26 20.23 20.56
C ASP A 27 -2.00 19.78 19.29
N GLY A 28 -3.28 20.06 19.21
CA GLY A 28 -4.15 19.73 18.08
C GLY A 28 -3.97 20.65 16.88
N ASP A 29 -3.04 21.60 16.93
CA ASP A 29 -2.71 22.51 15.85
C ASP A 29 -1.85 21.83 14.76
N ILE A 30 -1.50 22.59 13.71
CA ILE A 30 -0.68 22.08 12.60
C ILE A 30 0.74 21.75 13.07
N ALA A 31 1.30 22.54 14.00
CA ALA A 31 2.65 22.35 14.51
C ALA A 31 2.75 21.07 15.35
N GLY A 32 1.81 20.85 16.29
CA GLY A 32 1.74 19.67 17.13
C GLY A 32 1.45 18.41 16.33
N ARG A 33 0.58 18.45 15.32
CA ARG A 33 0.34 17.33 14.40
C ARG A 33 1.58 16.96 13.59
N ASN A 34 2.31 17.96 13.09
CA ASN A 34 3.57 17.72 12.38
C ASN A 34 4.66 17.18 13.31
N ALA A 35 4.68 17.62 14.57
CA ALA A 35 5.58 17.09 15.60
C ALA A 35 5.25 15.63 15.91
N THR A 36 3.98 15.26 16.01
CA THR A 36 3.54 13.87 16.18
C THR A 36 4.03 12.97 15.03
N ILE A 37 3.89 13.42 13.77
CA ILE A 37 4.33 12.68 12.60
C ILE A 37 5.86 12.54 12.59
N ARG A 38 6.61 13.59 12.93
CA ARG A 38 8.06 13.53 13.02
C ARG A 38 8.51 12.54 14.11
N LEU A 39 7.88 12.59 15.29
CA LEU A 39 8.15 11.66 16.37
C LEU A 39 7.89 10.22 15.95
N MET A 40 6.72 9.95 15.35
CA MET A 40 6.39 8.63 14.79
C MET A 40 7.47 8.13 13.83
N ASN A 41 7.91 8.96 12.88
CA ASN A 41 8.96 8.59 11.93
C ASN A 41 10.30 8.30 12.62
N ASN A 42 10.68 9.08 13.62
CA ASN A 42 11.93 8.89 14.36
C ASN A 42 11.89 7.59 15.18
N LEU A 43 10.75 7.29 15.84
CA LEU A 43 10.55 6.04 16.57
C LEU A 43 10.63 4.83 15.62
N LEU A 44 9.94 4.86 14.48
CA LEU A 44 9.98 3.77 13.49
C LEU A 44 11.39 3.59 12.90
N GLY A 45 12.16 4.66 12.78
CA GLY A 45 13.54 4.64 12.27
C GLY A 45 14.57 4.15 13.30
N ASP A 46 14.22 4.05 14.58
CA ASP A 46 15.13 3.56 15.60
C ASP A 46 15.03 2.04 15.74
N LYS A 47 16.19 1.36 15.65
CA LYS A 47 16.28 -0.11 15.80
C LYS A 47 15.92 -0.62 17.19
N ASN A 48 16.05 0.24 18.21
CA ASN A 48 15.76 -0.10 19.60
C ASN A 48 14.31 0.20 19.98
N PHE A 49 13.52 0.75 19.04
CA PHE A 49 12.11 1.01 19.28
C PHE A 49 11.34 -0.30 19.38
N GLU A 50 10.69 -0.47 20.50
CA GLU A 50 9.71 -1.51 20.79
C GLU A 50 8.35 -0.84 21.01
N LEU A 51 7.30 -1.63 21.22
CA LEU A 51 5.99 -1.10 21.55
C LEU A 51 5.98 -0.55 22.99
N GLY A 52 4.99 0.27 23.36
CA GLY A 52 4.87 0.85 24.70
C GLY A 52 4.74 2.38 24.69
N ILE A 53 4.77 2.99 23.50
CA ILE A 53 4.46 4.41 23.32
C ILE A 53 3.10 4.53 22.62
N LYS A 54 2.18 5.22 23.25
CA LYS A 54 0.85 5.52 22.74
C LYS A 54 0.70 7.01 22.48
N PHE A 55 -0.33 7.39 21.73
CA PHE A 55 -0.51 8.76 21.26
C PHE A 55 -1.94 9.24 21.50
N ILE A 56 -2.07 10.50 21.85
CA ILE A 56 -3.36 11.22 21.87
C ILE A 56 -3.34 12.26 20.77
N LEU A 57 -4.37 12.25 19.93
CA LEU A 57 -4.60 13.29 18.94
C LEU A 57 -5.72 14.20 19.43
N LEU A 58 -5.36 15.38 19.89
CA LEU A 58 -6.31 16.38 20.34
C LEU A 58 -7.20 16.88 19.19
N PRO A 59 -8.40 17.38 19.47
CA PRO A 59 -9.23 18.09 18.49
C PRO A 59 -8.45 19.23 17.84
N LYS A 60 -8.87 19.62 16.61
CA LYS A 60 -8.17 20.64 15.83
C LYS A 60 -8.14 21.99 16.59
N ASN A 61 -6.95 22.58 16.68
CA ASN A 61 -6.68 23.86 17.33
C ASN A 61 -6.93 23.90 18.85
N PHE A 62 -6.94 22.76 19.52
CA PHE A 62 -6.99 22.69 20.98
C PHE A 62 -5.63 22.23 21.52
N ASP A 63 -5.22 22.80 22.64
CA ASP A 63 -4.24 22.23 23.54
C ASP A 63 -4.92 21.59 24.76
N PRO A 64 -4.19 20.85 25.64
CA PRO A 64 -4.80 20.21 26.81
C PRO A 64 -5.50 21.20 27.76
N ASP A 65 -4.92 22.37 27.99
CA ASP A 65 -5.47 23.38 28.89
C ASP A 65 -6.77 23.97 28.34
N GLN A 66 -6.80 24.30 27.05
CA GLN A 66 -7.99 24.79 26.37
C GLN A 66 -9.16 23.80 26.41
N LEU A 67 -8.89 22.48 26.33
CA LEU A 67 -9.94 21.48 26.50
C LEU A 67 -10.56 21.50 27.90
N ILE A 68 -9.75 21.71 28.92
CA ILE A 68 -10.23 21.81 30.31
C ILE A 68 -11.02 23.09 30.49
N GLU A 69 -10.52 24.23 30.05
CA GLU A 69 -11.18 25.53 30.14
C GLU A 69 -12.51 25.58 29.36
N SER A 70 -12.60 24.85 28.24
CA SER A 70 -13.81 24.77 27.42
C SER A 70 -14.87 23.77 27.93
N ASN A 71 -14.74 23.27 29.16
CA ASN A 71 -15.59 22.23 29.74
C ASN A 71 -15.62 20.93 28.91
N MET A 72 -14.56 20.63 28.20
CA MET A 72 -14.38 19.39 27.42
C MET A 72 -13.46 18.38 28.12
N SER A 73 -13.36 18.45 29.44
CA SER A 73 -12.57 17.53 30.27
C SER A 73 -12.93 16.05 30.05
N ASP A 74 -14.22 15.75 29.83
CA ASP A 74 -14.68 14.40 29.50
C ASP A 74 -14.10 13.89 28.17
N THR A 75 -13.88 14.79 27.20
CA THR A 75 -13.24 14.43 25.93
C THR A 75 -11.78 14.10 26.17
N LEU A 76 -11.05 14.89 26.95
CA LEU A 76 -9.67 14.62 27.28
C LEU A 76 -9.53 13.30 28.07
N SER A 77 -10.41 13.06 29.05
CA SER A 77 -10.42 11.81 29.83
C SER A 77 -10.62 10.58 28.93
N LYS A 78 -11.56 10.62 28.00
CA LYS A 78 -11.79 9.55 27.02
C LYS A 78 -10.57 9.30 26.12
N LEU A 79 -9.89 10.35 25.69
CA LEU A 79 -8.67 10.23 24.88
C LEU A 79 -7.52 9.63 25.66
N ILE A 80 -7.42 9.90 26.97
CA ILE A 80 -6.42 9.30 27.88
C ILE A 80 -6.74 7.83 28.13
N GLU A 81 -8.00 7.47 28.27
CA GLU A 81 -8.44 6.08 28.47
C GLU A 81 -8.23 5.21 27.24
N GLN A 82 -8.31 5.80 26.04
CA GLN A 82 -8.17 5.10 24.77
C GLN A 82 -7.11 5.74 23.87
N PRO A 83 -5.84 5.75 24.30
CA PRO A 83 -4.77 6.31 23.51
C PRO A 83 -4.45 5.41 22.32
N LEU A 84 -4.10 6.02 21.20
CA LEU A 84 -3.78 5.33 19.94
C LEU A 84 -2.44 4.60 20.04
N SER A 85 -2.41 3.38 19.58
CA SER A 85 -1.19 2.65 19.29
C SER A 85 -0.47 3.22 18.06
N ILE A 86 0.74 2.76 17.77
CA ILE A 86 1.52 3.23 16.61
C ILE A 86 0.84 2.87 15.29
N GLU A 87 0.25 1.68 15.18
CA GLU A 87 -0.51 1.24 14.01
C GLU A 87 -1.77 2.09 13.80
N GLU A 88 -2.54 2.37 14.86
CA GLU A 88 -3.73 3.21 14.79
C GLU A 88 -3.37 4.66 14.42
N LEU A 89 -2.22 5.16 14.91
CA LEU A 89 -1.71 6.49 14.53
C LEU A 89 -1.38 6.53 13.02
N ILE A 90 -0.74 5.49 12.49
CA ILE A 90 -0.47 5.38 11.03
C ILE A 90 -1.78 5.34 10.26
N GLU A 91 -2.78 4.59 10.72
CA GLU A 91 -4.11 4.54 10.11
C GLU A 91 -4.78 5.91 10.07
N LYS A 92 -4.78 6.62 11.19
CA LYS A 92 -5.29 7.99 11.29
C LYS A 92 -4.58 8.95 10.35
N TYR A 93 -3.26 8.84 10.24
CA TYR A 93 -2.48 9.64 9.31
C TYR A 93 -2.84 9.37 7.85
N LEU A 94 -3.16 8.13 7.51
CA LEU A 94 -3.56 7.71 6.17
C LEU A 94 -5.03 7.99 5.84
N GLU A 95 -5.89 8.23 6.83
CA GLU A 95 -7.32 8.50 6.61
C GLU A 95 -7.58 9.62 5.60
N LYS A 96 -6.77 10.68 5.60
CA LYS A 96 -6.89 11.81 4.66
C LYS A 96 -6.77 11.39 3.19
N PHE A 97 -5.99 10.33 2.91
CA PHE A 97 -5.82 9.78 1.58
C PHE A 97 -6.90 8.74 1.23
N ASN A 98 -7.44 8.06 2.25
CA ASN A 98 -8.42 6.99 2.09
C ASN A 98 -9.87 7.50 1.98
N LYS A 99 -10.16 8.71 2.49
CA LYS A 99 -11.48 9.34 2.40
C LYS A 99 -11.81 9.83 1.00
N SER A 100 -10.81 10.10 0.18
CA SER A 100 -11.00 10.45 -1.23
C SER A 100 -11.25 9.20 -2.07
N THR A 101 -12.25 9.26 -2.94
CA THR A 101 -12.50 8.24 -3.98
C THR A 101 -11.54 8.38 -5.17
N ASP A 102 -10.76 9.45 -5.20
CA ASP A 102 -9.79 9.75 -6.23
C ASP A 102 -8.60 8.80 -6.19
N ILE A 103 -8.27 8.25 -7.35
CA ILE A 103 -7.18 7.28 -7.53
C ILE A 103 -5.83 7.89 -7.17
N ASP A 104 -5.61 9.16 -7.48
CA ASP A 104 -4.35 9.84 -7.17
C ASP A 104 -4.13 9.99 -5.66
N SER A 105 -5.17 10.29 -4.91
CA SER A 105 -5.11 10.33 -3.44
C SER A 105 -4.83 8.96 -2.84
N GLN A 106 -5.50 7.91 -3.33
CA GLN A 106 -5.24 6.53 -2.89
C GLN A 106 -3.81 6.09 -3.23
N PHE A 107 -3.30 6.46 -4.40
CA PHE A 107 -1.93 6.17 -4.80
C PHE A 107 -0.90 6.91 -3.92
N LYS A 108 -1.16 8.18 -3.59
CA LYS A 108 -0.34 8.96 -2.64
C LYS A 108 -0.33 8.31 -1.27
N GLY A 109 -1.50 7.89 -0.76
CA GLY A 109 -1.61 7.16 0.50
C GLY A 109 -0.80 5.86 0.51
N SER A 110 -0.88 5.08 -0.58
CA SER A 110 -0.08 3.85 -0.74
C SER A 110 1.43 4.12 -0.75
N LYS A 111 1.89 5.20 -1.42
CA LYS A 111 3.30 5.61 -1.39
C LYS A 111 3.75 6.01 0.01
N VAL A 112 2.93 6.80 0.71
CA VAL A 112 3.21 7.21 2.09
C VAL A 112 3.34 6.00 3.00
N LEU A 113 2.39 5.06 2.94
CA LEU A 113 2.48 3.82 3.73
C LEU A 113 3.74 3.02 3.42
N LYS A 114 4.06 2.82 2.15
CA LYS A 114 5.29 2.11 1.75
C LYS A 114 6.55 2.80 2.27
N SER A 115 6.59 4.13 2.22
CA SER A 115 7.71 4.91 2.77
C SER A 115 7.84 4.75 4.28
N LEU A 116 6.72 4.82 5.01
CA LEU A 116 6.71 4.60 6.47
C LEU A 116 7.20 3.19 6.82
N LEU A 117 6.68 2.16 6.15
CA LEU A 117 7.08 0.77 6.38
C LEU A 117 8.54 0.50 5.98
N ALA A 118 9.04 1.18 4.95
CA ALA A 118 10.47 1.11 4.57
C ALA A 118 11.38 1.69 5.65
N ASN A 119 10.96 2.77 6.32
CA ASN A 119 11.72 3.45 7.38
C ASN A 119 11.82 2.63 8.67
N ILE A 120 11.03 1.56 8.85
CA ILE A 120 11.08 0.76 10.07
C ILE A 120 12.40 0.00 10.14
N SER A 121 13.19 0.31 11.17
CA SER A 121 14.51 -0.31 11.38
C SER A 121 14.43 -1.61 12.17
N ASN A 122 13.48 -1.75 13.10
CA ASN A 122 13.25 -2.99 13.84
C ASN A 122 12.59 -4.03 12.91
N VAL A 123 13.28 -5.16 12.67
CA VAL A 123 12.88 -6.18 11.69
C VAL A 123 11.57 -6.86 12.08
N ASP A 124 11.36 -7.15 13.36
CA ASP A 124 10.16 -7.86 13.81
C ASP A 124 8.94 -6.94 13.81
N LEU A 125 9.09 -5.70 14.27
CA LEU A 125 8.06 -4.67 14.16
C LEU A 125 7.67 -4.45 12.70
N LYS A 126 8.64 -4.39 11.80
CA LYS A 126 8.39 -4.27 10.34
C LYS A 126 7.55 -5.42 9.79
N LYS A 127 7.84 -6.66 10.18
CA LYS A 127 7.04 -7.83 9.77
C LYS A 127 5.60 -7.73 10.29
N ILE A 128 5.44 -7.37 11.58
CA ILE A 128 4.12 -7.27 12.21
C ILE A 128 3.28 -6.19 11.51
N LEU A 129 3.82 -4.98 11.35
CA LEU A 129 3.10 -3.87 10.70
C LEU A 129 2.82 -4.13 9.22
N ASN A 130 3.75 -4.73 8.47
CA ASN A 130 3.49 -5.16 7.10
C ASN A 130 2.32 -6.14 7.02
N ASN A 131 2.27 -7.13 7.90
CA ASN A 131 1.18 -8.10 7.94
C ASN A 131 -0.16 -7.44 8.31
N HIS A 132 -0.15 -6.51 9.26
CA HIS A 132 -1.33 -5.76 9.67
C HIS A 132 -1.92 -4.95 8.50
N PHE A 133 -1.11 -4.13 7.85
CA PHE A 133 -1.57 -3.27 6.75
C PHE A 133 -1.92 -4.05 5.47
N ASN A 134 -1.25 -5.16 5.19
CA ASN A 134 -1.64 -6.05 4.09
C ASN A 134 -3.01 -6.68 4.33
N LYS A 135 -3.31 -7.15 5.55
CA LYS A 135 -4.63 -7.67 5.92
C LYS A 135 -5.72 -6.61 5.82
N MET A 136 -5.44 -5.36 6.21
CA MET A 136 -6.39 -4.25 6.10
C MET A 136 -6.70 -3.89 4.65
N ASN A 137 -5.70 -3.84 3.78
CA ASN A 137 -5.90 -3.59 2.36
C ASN A 137 -6.78 -4.68 1.72
N LEU A 138 -6.58 -5.94 2.08
CA LEU A 138 -7.43 -7.04 1.64
C LEU A 138 -8.87 -6.91 2.17
N LYS A 139 -9.07 -6.49 3.43
CA LYS A 139 -10.41 -6.24 3.99
C LYS A 139 -11.12 -5.05 3.32
N LYS A 140 -10.43 -3.95 3.03
CA LYS A 140 -11.03 -2.80 2.31
C LYS A 140 -11.47 -3.15 0.90
N ILE A 141 -10.75 -4.02 0.20
CA ILE A 141 -11.16 -4.55 -1.10
C ILE A 141 -12.43 -5.40 -0.95
N ASN A 142 -12.52 -6.22 0.10
CA ASN A 142 -13.66 -7.10 0.36
C ASN A 142 -14.93 -6.35 0.83
N LEU A 143 -14.82 -5.22 1.53
CA LEU A 143 -15.96 -4.43 1.98
C LEU A 143 -16.64 -3.62 0.86
N LYS A 144 -15.94 -3.35 -0.24
CA LYS A 144 -16.54 -2.75 -1.45
C LYS A 144 -17.23 -3.76 -2.37
N THR A 145 -17.10 -5.06 -2.08
CA THR A 145 -17.71 -6.14 -2.87
C THR A 145 -18.44 -7.10 -1.95
N ASN A 146 -19.64 -6.70 -1.49
CA ASN A 146 -20.57 -7.64 -0.87
C ASN A 146 -21.20 -8.51 -1.96
N ILE A 147 -20.48 -9.53 -2.44
CA ILE A 147 -21.00 -10.65 -3.22
C ILE A 147 -20.09 -11.88 -2.96
N ASN A 148 -20.67 -12.92 -2.37
CA ASN A 148 -20.19 -14.31 -2.22
C ASN A 148 -18.68 -14.57 -2.06
N SER A 149 -18.27 -14.83 -0.80
CA SER A 149 -16.86 -14.85 -0.35
C SER A 149 -16.03 -16.11 -0.66
N ASN A 150 -16.58 -17.17 -1.26
CA ASN A 150 -15.83 -18.42 -1.46
C ASN A 150 -15.30 -18.67 -2.89
N THR A 151 -15.81 -17.97 -3.88
CA THR A 151 -15.33 -18.06 -5.28
C THR A 151 -14.36 -16.96 -5.66
N LYS A 152 -14.39 -15.80 -4.99
CA LYS A 152 -13.63 -14.60 -5.38
C LYS A 152 -12.13 -14.62 -5.06
N ASN A 153 -11.68 -15.38 -4.07
CA ASN A 153 -10.23 -15.49 -3.81
C ASN A 153 -9.48 -16.28 -4.90
N LEU A 154 -10.19 -17.18 -5.58
CA LEU A 154 -9.69 -17.89 -6.75
C LEU A 154 -9.75 -17.00 -8.01
N GLU A 155 -10.82 -16.21 -8.16
CA GLU A 155 -11.00 -15.29 -9.29
C GLU A 155 -10.04 -14.08 -9.25
N LEU A 156 -9.76 -13.50 -8.06
CA LEU A 156 -8.78 -12.41 -7.91
C LEU A 156 -7.35 -12.85 -8.21
N LYS A 157 -6.96 -14.05 -7.79
CA LYS A 157 -5.65 -14.63 -8.15
C LYS A 157 -5.59 -14.97 -9.63
N SER A 158 -6.69 -15.44 -10.23
CA SER A 158 -6.79 -15.71 -11.66
C SER A 158 -6.74 -14.41 -12.48
N ASP A 159 -7.40 -13.33 -12.03
CA ASP A 159 -7.41 -12.04 -12.71
C ASP A 159 -6.02 -11.36 -12.71
N LEU A 160 -5.31 -11.36 -11.58
CA LEU A 160 -3.93 -10.86 -11.51
C LEU A 160 -2.99 -11.66 -12.41
N LYS A 161 -3.09 -13.00 -12.40
CA LYS A 161 -2.28 -13.88 -13.25
C LYS A 161 -2.59 -13.63 -14.72
N SER A 162 -3.84 -13.42 -15.07
CA SER A 162 -4.29 -13.07 -16.42
C SER A 162 -3.75 -11.71 -16.86
N LYS A 163 -3.77 -10.71 -16.01
CA LYS A 163 -3.21 -9.37 -16.28
C LYS A 163 -1.69 -9.42 -16.49
N PHE A 164 -0.96 -10.16 -15.68
CA PHE A 164 0.48 -10.37 -15.88
C PHE A 164 0.78 -11.14 -17.16
N SER A 165 0.01 -12.18 -17.47
CA SER A 165 0.15 -12.93 -18.70
C SER A 165 -0.07 -12.04 -19.93
N ALA A 166 -1.11 -11.21 -19.91
CA ALA A 166 -1.39 -10.23 -20.93
C ALA A 166 -0.25 -9.21 -21.09
N ALA A 167 0.24 -8.63 -19.98
CA ALA A 167 1.32 -7.65 -19.99
C ALA A 167 2.61 -8.21 -20.60
N LEU A 168 3.00 -9.43 -20.25
CA LEU A 168 4.17 -10.11 -20.81
C LEU A 168 4.04 -10.32 -22.33
N ILE A 169 2.86 -10.75 -22.78
CA ILE A 169 2.59 -10.97 -24.22
C ILE A 169 2.64 -9.64 -24.98
N ILE A 170 2.03 -8.58 -24.46
CA ILE A 170 2.06 -7.25 -25.09
C ILE A 170 3.48 -6.74 -25.18
N PHE A 171 4.19 -6.77 -24.07
CA PHE A 171 5.59 -6.33 -24.04
C PHE A 171 6.40 -7.02 -25.14
N PHE A 172 6.21 -8.33 -25.30
CA PHE A 172 6.91 -9.10 -26.34
C PHE A 172 6.46 -8.75 -27.76
N ILE A 173 5.18 -8.44 -27.98
CA ILE A 173 4.66 -8.03 -29.30
C ILE A 173 5.18 -6.63 -29.66
N GLU A 174 5.12 -5.68 -28.73
CA GLU A 174 5.38 -4.26 -29.01
C GLU A 174 6.88 -3.91 -29.00
N ASN A 175 7.71 -4.60 -28.19
CA ASN A 175 9.12 -4.30 -28.06
C ASN A 175 10.01 -5.22 -28.90
N GLN A 176 10.00 -5.02 -30.23
CA GLN A 176 10.75 -5.86 -31.17
C GLN A 176 12.27 -5.96 -30.83
N SER A 177 12.89 -4.86 -30.42
CA SER A 177 14.30 -4.81 -30.07
C SER A 177 14.68 -5.61 -28.81
N GLN A 178 13.70 -5.91 -27.94
CA GLN A 178 13.91 -6.65 -26.70
C GLN A 178 13.47 -8.12 -26.80
N ARG A 179 12.89 -8.54 -27.92
CA ARG A 179 12.32 -9.90 -28.10
C ARG A 179 13.32 -11.01 -27.81
N GLU A 180 14.54 -10.87 -28.31
CA GLU A 180 15.61 -11.88 -28.06
C GLU A 180 15.91 -12.04 -26.58
N ARG A 181 15.97 -10.94 -25.84
CA ARG A 181 16.29 -10.96 -24.39
C ARG A 181 15.19 -11.58 -23.54
N VAL A 182 13.93 -11.46 -23.95
CA VAL A 182 12.78 -11.95 -23.18
C VAL A 182 12.17 -13.22 -23.77
N TYR A 183 12.73 -13.76 -24.85
CA TYR A 183 12.24 -14.94 -25.53
C TYR A 183 12.17 -16.16 -24.60
N ASP A 184 13.25 -16.46 -23.89
CA ASP A 184 13.29 -17.59 -22.97
C ASP A 184 12.29 -17.43 -21.82
N LEU A 185 12.11 -16.21 -21.33
CA LEU A 185 11.16 -15.91 -20.28
C LEU A 185 9.72 -16.21 -20.74
N ILE A 186 9.34 -15.78 -21.95
CA ILE A 186 8.01 -16.03 -22.51
C ILE A 186 7.83 -17.50 -22.89
N ALA A 187 8.84 -18.14 -23.46
CA ALA A 187 8.80 -19.54 -23.87
C ALA A 187 8.62 -20.49 -22.68
N THR A 188 9.26 -20.19 -21.54
CA THR A 188 9.22 -21.02 -20.33
C THR A 188 8.13 -20.64 -19.34
N ALA A 189 7.53 -19.45 -19.46
CA ALA A 189 6.46 -18.99 -18.57
C ALA A 189 5.24 -19.90 -18.64
N LYS A 190 4.67 -20.20 -17.47
CA LYS A 190 3.44 -21.00 -17.37
C LYS A 190 2.23 -20.11 -17.59
N PHE A 191 1.68 -20.16 -18.79
CA PHE A 191 0.42 -19.54 -19.15
C PHE A 191 -0.72 -20.56 -19.07
N ASP A 192 -1.90 -20.10 -18.65
CA ASP A 192 -3.09 -20.94 -18.52
C ASP A 192 -4.13 -20.59 -19.59
N GLY A 193 -4.95 -21.60 -19.97
CA GLY A 193 -6.09 -21.41 -20.88
C GLY A 193 -5.70 -20.73 -22.20
N LYS A 194 -6.51 -19.76 -22.61
CA LYS A 194 -6.33 -19.02 -23.87
C LYS A 194 -5.00 -18.26 -23.96
N PHE A 195 -4.41 -17.86 -22.85
CA PHE A 195 -3.10 -17.18 -22.86
C PHE A 195 -1.97 -18.10 -23.34
N LYS A 196 -2.08 -19.41 -23.14
CA LYS A 196 -1.15 -20.39 -23.68
C LYS A 196 -1.21 -20.40 -25.22
N GLU A 197 -2.43 -20.43 -25.78
CA GLU A 197 -2.64 -20.43 -27.24
C GLU A 197 -2.10 -19.13 -27.87
N ILE A 198 -2.35 -17.98 -27.21
CA ILE A 198 -1.85 -16.67 -27.66
C ILE A 198 -0.32 -16.65 -27.61
N ARG A 199 0.30 -17.08 -26.53
CA ARG A 199 1.76 -17.18 -26.42
C ARG A 199 2.35 -18.03 -27.55
N ASP A 200 1.83 -19.21 -27.77
CA ASP A 200 2.34 -20.15 -28.78
C ASP A 200 2.21 -19.56 -30.20
N LEU A 201 1.11 -18.85 -30.49
CA LEU A 201 0.93 -18.13 -31.75
C LEU A 201 1.93 -16.98 -31.88
N VAL A 202 2.09 -16.16 -30.85
CA VAL A 202 2.99 -15.00 -30.86
C VAL A 202 4.44 -15.46 -31.05
N ILE A 203 4.88 -16.49 -30.33
CA ILE A 203 6.23 -17.07 -30.49
C ILE A 203 6.43 -17.56 -31.92
N LYS A 204 5.47 -18.32 -32.46
CA LYS A 204 5.53 -18.83 -33.83
C LYS A 204 5.67 -17.69 -34.85
N LYS A 205 4.84 -16.65 -34.75
CA LYS A 205 4.90 -15.48 -35.65
C LYS A 205 6.20 -14.67 -35.50
N THR A 206 6.72 -14.59 -34.32
CA THR A 206 8.00 -13.90 -34.06
C THR A 206 9.17 -14.60 -34.73
N LEU A 207 9.18 -15.93 -34.76
CA LEU A 207 10.18 -16.71 -35.49
C LEU A 207 10.17 -16.41 -37.01
N PHE A 208 9.01 -16.03 -37.57
CA PHE A 208 8.86 -15.61 -38.97
C PHE A 208 9.07 -14.09 -39.17
N LYS A 209 9.64 -13.38 -38.18
CA LYS A 209 9.91 -11.92 -38.22
C LYS A 209 8.67 -11.05 -38.46
N SER A 210 7.48 -11.53 -38.08
CA SER A 210 6.23 -10.79 -38.24
C SER A 210 6.22 -9.50 -37.44
N THR A 211 5.61 -8.47 -38.00
CA THR A 211 5.39 -7.18 -37.33
C THR A 211 4.32 -7.28 -36.24
N SER A 212 4.28 -6.32 -35.34
CA SER A 212 3.27 -6.27 -34.30
C SER A 212 1.85 -6.22 -34.88
N ILE A 213 1.67 -5.49 -35.98
CA ILE A 213 0.39 -5.36 -36.68
C ILE A 213 -0.10 -6.71 -37.23
N GLU A 214 0.79 -7.47 -37.86
CA GLU A 214 0.47 -8.81 -38.41
C GLU A 214 0.12 -9.80 -37.29
N ILE A 215 0.82 -9.73 -36.15
CA ILE A 215 0.52 -10.57 -34.99
C ILE A 215 -0.87 -10.26 -34.45
N TYR A 216 -1.24 -8.99 -34.29
CA TYR A 216 -2.57 -8.59 -33.82
C TYR A 216 -3.68 -8.98 -34.82
N ALA A 217 -3.44 -8.83 -36.11
CA ALA A 217 -4.40 -9.25 -37.14
C ALA A 217 -4.65 -10.76 -37.09
N GLU A 218 -3.62 -11.57 -36.88
CA GLU A 218 -3.79 -13.03 -36.74
C GLU A 218 -4.54 -13.41 -35.46
N LEU A 219 -4.27 -12.73 -34.34
CA LEU A 219 -5.00 -12.93 -33.08
C LEU A 219 -6.51 -12.61 -33.26
N ASP A 220 -6.82 -11.52 -33.99
CA ASP A 220 -8.20 -11.13 -34.30
C ASP A 220 -8.87 -12.18 -35.18
N SER A 221 -8.19 -12.69 -36.23
CA SER A 221 -8.73 -13.69 -37.15
C SER A 221 -9.10 -15.01 -36.47
N LYS A 222 -8.41 -15.34 -35.38
CA LYS A 222 -8.63 -16.57 -34.58
C LYS A 222 -9.61 -16.38 -33.41
N GLY A 223 -10.25 -15.22 -33.29
CA GLY A 223 -11.16 -14.92 -32.20
C GLY A 223 -10.48 -14.81 -30.83
N LEU A 224 -9.18 -14.59 -30.83
CA LEU A 224 -8.37 -14.39 -29.59
C LEU A 224 -8.32 -12.92 -29.18
N ASN A 225 -9.21 -12.10 -29.72
CA ASN A 225 -9.35 -10.66 -29.49
C ASN A 225 -9.96 -10.28 -28.14
N PHE A 226 -10.43 -11.26 -27.31
CA PHE A 226 -10.79 -10.97 -25.92
C PHE A 226 -9.62 -10.32 -25.16
N THR A 227 -8.42 -10.52 -25.65
CA THR A 227 -7.22 -9.84 -25.17
C THR A 227 -7.23 -8.36 -25.50
N LYS A 228 -7.95 -7.91 -26.55
CA LYS A 228 -7.96 -6.50 -26.93
C LYS A 228 -8.49 -5.60 -25.81
N ASN A 229 -9.54 -6.00 -25.11
CA ASN A 229 -10.09 -5.25 -23.98
C ASN A 229 -9.21 -5.34 -22.72
N LEU A 230 -8.51 -6.45 -22.51
CA LEU A 230 -7.56 -6.61 -21.39
C LEU A 230 -6.22 -5.94 -21.73
N LEU A 231 -5.74 -6.10 -22.97
CA LEU A 231 -4.47 -5.59 -23.48
C LEU A 231 -4.47 -4.05 -23.60
N PHE A 232 -5.62 -3.43 -23.89
CA PHE A 232 -5.76 -1.98 -23.97
C PHE A 232 -6.27 -1.36 -22.66
N SER A 233 -6.46 -2.15 -21.59
CA SER A 233 -6.74 -1.57 -20.29
C SER A 233 -5.53 -0.75 -19.83
N ASN A 234 -5.79 0.48 -19.39
CA ASN A 234 -4.74 1.36 -18.86
C ASN A 234 -3.94 0.73 -17.69
N GLU A 235 -4.49 -0.29 -17.03
CA GLU A 235 -3.84 -1.04 -15.96
C GLU A 235 -2.74 -1.96 -16.46
N VAL A 236 -2.93 -2.62 -17.61
CA VAL A 236 -1.95 -3.55 -18.18
C VAL A 236 -0.82 -2.78 -18.86
N ARG A 237 -1.12 -1.68 -19.57
CA ARG A 237 -0.10 -0.80 -20.16
C ARG A 237 0.85 -0.13 -19.15
N ARG A 238 0.41 -0.01 -17.89
CA ARG A 238 1.26 0.51 -16.79
C ARG A 238 2.19 -0.55 -16.20
N LEU A 239 2.01 -1.83 -16.55
CA LEU A 239 2.87 -2.93 -16.12
C LEU A 239 3.95 -3.27 -17.17
N CYS A 240 3.79 -2.78 -18.39
CA CYS A 240 4.78 -2.84 -19.47
C CYS A 240 5.70 -1.64 -19.45
#